data_e3692dc5112d8fd17e36b89adaa7085f
#
_entry.id   e3692dc5112d8fd17e36b89adaa7085f
#
_cell.length_a   1.000
_cell.length_b   1.000
_cell.length_c   1.000
_cell.angle_alpha   90.00
_cell.angle_beta   90.00
_cell.angle_gamma   90.00
#
_symmetry.space_group_name_H-M   'P 1'
#
loop_
_entity.id
_entity.type
_entity.pdbx_description
1 polymer ?
#
loop_
_entity_poly.entity_id
_entity_poly.type
_entity_poly.pdbx_seq_one_letter_code
_entity_poly.pdbx_strand_id
1 'polypeptide(L)'
;MTLAALRHWVFDMDGTLTIAVHDFAAIRRALDIPADDDILHHLAALPAEQAAPKRAWLLEHERELAYAARPAPGALELVHALRERGCRLGVLTRNAHELALVTLQALGLADCFVPEDILGRDEAPPKPHPGGLLTLAERWGVEPGALVMVGDYRFDLECARAAGAQGVLVNLPDNPWLELTEWHARDCAALLAQLG
;
A
#
# COMPACT_ATOMS: atom_id res chain seq x y z
N MET A 1 15.56 -17.56 3.75
CA MET A 1 15.10 -17.34 2.35
C MET A 1 15.65 -16.00 1.92
N THR A 2 16.19 -15.85 0.71
CA THR A 2 16.70 -14.55 0.24
C THR A 2 15.59 -13.77 -0.42
N LEU A 3 15.64 -12.44 -0.32
CA LEU A 3 14.65 -11.54 -0.94
C LEU A 3 14.53 -11.80 -2.46
N ALA A 4 15.65 -12.02 -3.15
CA ALA A 4 15.71 -12.30 -4.57
C ALA A 4 15.01 -13.61 -5.01
N ALA A 5 14.73 -14.53 -4.07
CA ALA A 5 14.03 -15.78 -4.36
C ALA A 5 12.49 -15.64 -4.31
N LEU A 6 11.98 -14.57 -3.72
CA LEU A 6 10.55 -14.31 -3.59
C LEU A 6 9.94 -13.88 -4.92
N ARG A 7 8.71 -14.33 -5.19
CA ARG A 7 8.05 -14.14 -6.49
C ARG A 7 6.68 -13.51 -6.41
N HIS A 8 6.17 -13.20 -5.20
CA HIS A 8 4.83 -12.68 -4.98
C HIS A 8 4.93 -11.39 -4.17
N TRP A 9 4.76 -10.26 -4.82
CA TRP A 9 5.01 -8.94 -4.26
C TRP A 9 3.74 -8.12 -4.19
N VAL A 10 3.42 -7.62 -3.01
CA VAL A 10 2.27 -6.75 -2.76
C VAL A 10 2.82 -5.40 -2.30
N PHE A 11 2.36 -4.34 -2.93
CA PHE A 11 2.79 -2.97 -2.63
C PHE A 11 1.67 -2.19 -1.95
N ASP A 12 2.02 -1.40 -0.97
CA ASP A 12 1.25 -0.23 -0.64
C ASP A 12 1.37 0.82 -1.76
N MET A 13 0.48 1.81 -1.77
CA MET A 13 0.43 2.84 -2.80
C MET A 13 1.08 4.14 -2.34
N ASP A 14 0.46 4.80 -1.37
CA ASP A 14 0.75 6.17 -0.99
C ASP A 14 1.95 6.25 -0.03
N GLY A 15 3.04 6.85 -0.48
CA GLY A 15 4.32 6.85 0.25
C GLY A 15 5.23 5.66 -0.13
N THR A 16 4.71 4.67 -0.86
CA THR A 16 5.45 3.47 -1.29
C THR A 16 5.72 3.49 -2.79
N LEU A 17 4.71 3.37 -3.63
CA LEU A 17 4.82 3.54 -5.09
C LEU A 17 4.81 5.01 -5.49
N THR A 18 4.12 5.85 -4.72
CA THR A 18 4.07 7.30 -4.90
C THR A 18 4.89 8.02 -3.84
N ILE A 19 5.26 9.27 -4.11
CA ILE A 19 5.75 10.18 -3.07
C ILE A 19 4.60 10.46 -2.09
N ALA A 20 4.89 10.40 -0.79
CA ALA A 20 3.92 10.73 0.25
C ALA A 20 3.52 12.20 0.16
N VAL A 21 2.26 12.49 -0.17
CA VAL A 21 1.73 13.85 -0.31
C VAL A 21 0.51 14.11 0.58
N HIS A 22 0.02 13.10 1.29
CA HIS A 22 -1.15 13.20 2.15
C HIS A 22 -0.82 13.97 3.43
N ASP A 23 -1.46 15.13 3.64
CA ASP A 23 -1.49 15.81 4.93
C ASP A 23 -2.66 15.26 5.77
N PHE A 24 -2.43 14.14 6.45
CA PHE A 24 -3.45 13.50 7.29
C PHE A 24 -3.95 14.41 8.41
N ALA A 25 -3.14 15.36 8.88
CA ALA A 25 -3.59 16.33 9.88
C ALA A 25 -4.57 17.34 9.27
N ALA A 26 -4.32 17.81 8.04
CA ALA A 26 -5.26 18.66 7.31
C ALA A 26 -6.56 17.92 6.98
N ILE A 27 -6.48 16.65 6.56
CA ILE A 27 -7.66 15.80 6.30
C ILE A 27 -8.52 15.66 7.56
N ARG A 28 -7.90 15.34 8.71
CA ARG A 28 -8.64 15.23 9.98
C ARG A 28 -9.34 16.55 10.34
N ARG A 29 -8.64 17.67 10.21
CA ARG A 29 -9.25 18.99 10.46
C ARG A 29 -10.43 19.28 9.54
N ALA A 30 -10.29 18.99 8.24
CA ALA A 30 -11.36 19.22 7.25
C ALA A 30 -12.59 18.35 7.51
N LEU A 31 -12.39 17.15 8.04
CA LEU A 31 -13.45 16.19 8.35
C LEU A 31 -13.96 16.27 9.80
N ASP A 32 -13.43 17.19 10.61
CA ASP A 32 -13.75 17.30 12.04
C ASP A 32 -13.57 15.95 12.75
N ILE A 33 -12.37 15.37 12.60
CA ILE A 33 -11.93 14.11 13.21
C ILE A 33 -10.85 14.43 14.26
N PRO A 34 -10.89 13.83 15.45
CA PRO A 34 -9.84 13.98 16.45
C PRO A 34 -8.44 13.66 15.90
N ALA A 35 -7.42 14.39 16.40
CA ALA A 35 -6.06 14.31 15.87
C ALA A 35 -5.44 12.90 15.94
N ASP A 36 -5.80 12.14 16.97
CA ASP A 36 -5.26 10.81 17.25
C ASP A 36 -6.11 9.67 16.66
N ASP A 37 -7.28 9.98 16.06
CA ASP A 37 -8.17 8.98 15.49
C ASP A 37 -7.70 8.53 14.10
N ASP A 38 -7.89 7.25 13.81
CA ASP A 38 -7.79 6.72 12.46
C ASP A 38 -8.98 7.18 11.62
N ILE A 39 -8.72 7.78 10.45
CA ILE A 39 -9.75 8.41 9.61
C ILE A 39 -10.81 7.40 9.17
N LEU A 40 -10.40 6.23 8.65
CA LEU A 40 -11.33 5.24 8.13
C LEU A 40 -12.15 4.59 9.25
N HIS A 41 -11.51 4.30 10.38
CA HIS A 41 -12.17 3.76 11.56
C HIS A 41 -13.18 4.75 12.13
N HIS A 42 -12.82 6.03 12.26
CA HIS A 42 -13.72 7.08 12.71
C HIS A 42 -14.95 7.20 11.81
N LEU A 43 -14.73 7.27 10.47
CA LEU A 43 -15.83 7.35 9.51
C LEU A 43 -16.73 6.10 9.50
N ALA A 44 -16.18 4.93 9.81
CA ALA A 44 -16.96 3.70 9.92
C ALA A 44 -17.84 3.66 11.17
N ALA A 45 -17.44 4.33 12.25
CA ALA A 45 -18.17 4.41 13.51
C ALA A 45 -19.32 5.43 13.49
N LEU A 46 -19.34 6.36 12.52
CA LEU A 46 -20.38 7.39 12.41
C LEU A 46 -21.70 6.83 11.85
N PRO A 47 -22.86 7.42 12.25
CA PRO A 47 -24.12 7.19 11.55
C PRO A 47 -23.98 7.50 10.04
N ALA A 48 -24.67 6.73 9.19
CA ALA A 48 -24.55 6.83 7.73
C ALA A 48 -24.76 8.26 7.19
N GLU A 49 -25.72 9.00 7.74
CA GLU A 49 -26.02 10.38 7.33
C GLU A 49 -24.87 11.35 7.60
N GLN A 50 -24.10 11.12 8.66
CA GLN A 50 -22.93 11.93 9.03
C GLN A 50 -21.69 11.47 8.27
N ALA A 51 -21.54 10.18 8.06
CA ALA A 51 -20.39 9.58 7.34
C ALA A 51 -20.41 9.90 5.85
N ALA A 52 -21.58 9.89 5.19
CA ALA A 52 -21.70 10.02 3.75
C ALA A 52 -21.06 11.31 3.18
N PRO A 53 -21.33 12.53 3.69
CA PRO A 53 -20.70 13.74 3.17
C PRO A 53 -19.18 13.77 3.44
N LYS A 54 -18.73 13.25 4.56
CA LYS A 54 -17.30 13.18 4.91
C LYS A 54 -16.56 12.20 4.01
N ARG A 55 -17.15 11.05 3.69
CA ARG A 55 -16.59 10.07 2.75
C ARG A 55 -16.54 10.62 1.32
N ALA A 56 -17.57 11.35 0.88
CA ALA A 56 -17.59 12.00 -0.42
C ALA A 56 -16.46 13.05 -0.54
N TRP A 57 -16.28 13.87 0.49
CA TRP A 57 -15.18 14.84 0.52
C TRP A 57 -13.80 14.16 0.49
N LEU A 58 -13.61 13.11 1.29
CA LEU A 58 -12.36 12.34 1.32
C LEU A 58 -12.04 11.75 -0.06
N LEU A 59 -13.03 11.13 -0.70
CA LEU A 59 -12.88 10.53 -2.02
C LEU A 59 -12.47 11.56 -3.08
N GLU A 60 -13.08 12.76 -3.05
CA GLU A 60 -12.74 13.82 -4.01
C GLU A 60 -11.32 14.38 -3.76
N HIS A 61 -10.96 14.58 -2.50
CA HIS A 61 -9.62 14.99 -2.12
C HIS A 61 -8.55 13.97 -2.56
N GLU A 62 -8.79 12.68 -2.29
CA GLU A 62 -7.91 11.58 -2.72
C GLU A 62 -7.84 11.48 -4.26
N ARG A 63 -8.94 11.79 -4.98
CA ARG A 63 -8.97 11.80 -6.45
C ARG A 63 -8.04 12.86 -7.03
N GLU A 64 -8.04 14.07 -6.49
CA GLU A 64 -7.11 15.12 -6.90
C GLU A 64 -5.66 14.67 -6.72
N LEU A 65 -5.34 14.03 -5.59
CA LEU A 65 -4.00 13.50 -5.32
C LEU A 65 -3.62 12.35 -6.27
N ALA A 66 -4.57 11.48 -6.61
CA ALA A 66 -4.35 10.36 -7.53
C ALA A 66 -3.96 10.84 -8.94
N TYR A 67 -4.64 11.87 -9.46
CA TYR A 67 -4.28 12.47 -10.75
C TYR A 67 -2.92 13.19 -10.75
N ALA A 68 -2.53 13.75 -9.62
CA ALA A 68 -1.26 14.46 -9.44
C ALA A 68 -0.13 13.54 -8.95
N ALA A 69 -0.35 12.24 -8.86
CA ALA A 69 0.60 11.28 -8.31
C ALA A 69 1.94 11.31 -9.04
N ARG A 70 3.01 11.24 -8.27
CA ARG A 70 4.39 11.12 -8.76
C ARG A 70 5.05 9.88 -8.18
N PRO A 71 5.89 9.18 -8.97
CA PRO A 71 6.53 7.97 -8.48
C PRO A 71 7.52 8.27 -7.37
N ALA A 72 7.58 7.39 -6.38
CA ALA A 72 8.66 7.39 -5.40
C ALA A 72 10.00 7.02 -6.06
N PRO A 73 11.15 7.43 -5.47
CA PRO A 73 12.46 7.13 -6.05
C PRO A 73 12.69 5.64 -6.26
N GLY A 74 12.89 5.23 -7.51
CA GLY A 74 13.15 3.84 -7.90
C GLY A 74 11.92 2.94 -7.95
N ALA A 75 10.70 3.45 -7.71
CA ALA A 75 9.49 2.64 -7.70
C ALA A 75 9.17 2.05 -9.09
N LEU A 76 9.31 2.85 -10.16
CA LEU A 76 9.05 2.37 -11.52
C LEU A 76 10.03 1.26 -11.91
N GLU A 77 11.31 1.50 -11.66
CA GLU A 77 12.38 0.55 -11.97
C GLU A 77 12.23 -0.75 -11.19
N LEU A 78 11.86 -0.67 -9.90
CA LEU A 78 11.60 -1.83 -9.07
C LEU A 78 10.44 -2.68 -9.62
N VAL A 79 9.30 -2.05 -9.91
CA VAL A 79 8.11 -2.76 -10.43
C VAL A 79 8.41 -3.42 -11.76
N HIS A 80 9.06 -2.71 -12.70
CA HIS A 80 9.44 -3.26 -13.98
C HIS A 80 10.43 -4.42 -13.85
N ALA A 81 11.46 -4.30 -13.03
CA ALA A 81 12.44 -5.36 -12.79
C ALA A 81 11.81 -6.62 -12.18
N LEU A 82 10.88 -6.46 -11.24
CA LEU A 82 10.14 -7.59 -10.67
C LEU A 82 9.25 -8.27 -11.71
N ARG A 83 8.57 -7.50 -12.56
CA ARG A 83 7.77 -8.02 -13.67
C ARG A 83 8.63 -8.81 -14.67
N GLU A 84 9.78 -8.26 -15.07
CA GLU A 84 10.73 -8.95 -15.96
C GLU A 84 11.26 -10.25 -15.37
N ARG A 85 11.38 -10.35 -14.04
CA ARG A 85 11.73 -11.58 -13.33
C ARG A 85 10.58 -12.58 -13.22
N GLY A 86 9.41 -12.28 -13.79
CA GLY A 86 8.22 -13.11 -13.73
C GLY A 86 7.55 -13.14 -12.36
N CYS A 87 7.77 -12.13 -11.53
CA CYS A 87 7.08 -11.99 -10.25
C CYS A 87 5.60 -11.63 -10.48
N ARG A 88 4.74 -12.15 -9.61
CA ARG A 88 3.35 -11.71 -9.53
C ARG A 88 3.26 -10.49 -8.63
N LEU A 89 2.53 -9.47 -9.10
CA LEU A 89 2.46 -8.16 -8.45
C LEU A 89 1.02 -7.85 -8.07
N GLY A 90 0.83 -7.32 -6.86
CA GLY A 90 -0.45 -6.84 -6.37
C GLY A 90 -0.30 -5.53 -5.61
N VAL A 91 -1.42 -4.89 -5.35
CA VAL A 91 -1.52 -3.67 -4.53
C VAL A 91 -2.49 -3.91 -3.38
N LEU A 92 -2.12 -3.48 -2.19
CA LEU A 92 -2.99 -3.43 -1.02
C LEU A 92 -2.92 -2.03 -0.40
N THR A 93 -3.92 -1.22 -0.69
CA THR A 93 -4.00 0.18 -0.24
C THR A 93 -5.18 0.44 0.69
N ARG A 94 -5.07 1.49 1.49
CA ARG A 94 -6.19 2.03 2.29
C ARG A 94 -7.04 3.04 1.50
N ASN A 95 -6.64 3.32 0.26
CA ASN A 95 -7.37 4.17 -0.67
C ASN A 95 -8.51 3.40 -1.35
N ALA A 96 -9.41 4.09 -2.04
CA ALA A 96 -10.44 3.44 -2.85
C ALA A 96 -9.81 2.73 -4.05
N HIS A 97 -10.36 1.58 -4.44
CA HIS A 97 -9.87 0.78 -5.57
C HIS A 97 -9.80 1.58 -6.88
N GLU A 98 -10.86 2.34 -7.20
CA GLU A 98 -10.91 3.17 -8.40
C GLU A 98 -9.77 4.21 -8.45
N LEU A 99 -9.38 4.76 -7.29
CA LEU A 99 -8.30 5.74 -7.20
C LEU A 99 -6.92 5.08 -7.28
N ALA A 100 -6.79 3.85 -6.80
CA ALA A 100 -5.58 3.06 -7.01
C ALA A 100 -5.34 2.81 -8.51
N LEU A 101 -6.38 2.51 -9.29
CA LEU A 101 -6.29 2.39 -10.75
C LEU A 101 -5.87 3.70 -11.41
N VAL A 102 -6.47 4.84 -11.01
CA VAL A 102 -6.10 6.18 -11.50
C VAL A 102 -4.63 6.48 -11.19
N THR A 103 -4.18 6.20 -9.97
CA THR A 103 -2.80 6.40 -9.55
C THR A 103 -1.83 5.56 -10.39
N LEU A 104 -2.11 4.27 -10.57
CA LEU A 104 -1.27 3.39 -11.40
C LEU A 104 -1.23 3.85 -12.86
N GLN A 105 -2.34 4.35 -13.39
CA GLN A 105 -2.39 4.94 -14.74
C GLN A 105 -1.51 6.20 -14.82
N ALA A 106 -1.59 7.09 -13.83
CA ALA A 106 -0.80 8.31 -13.77
C ALA A 106 0.71 8.02 -13.67
N LEU A 107 1.10 6.93 -12.98
CA LEU A 107 2.47 6.46 -12.87
C LEU A 107 2.97 5.69 -14.11
N GLY A 108 2.10 5.32 -15.04
CA GLY A 108 2.46 4.45 -16.18
C GLY A 108 2.67 2.99 -15.77
N LEU A 109 2.12 2.55 -14.65
CA LEU A 109 2.26 1.19 -14.10
C LEU A 109 1.01 0.33 -14.27
N ALA A 110 -0.07 0.83 -14.89
CA ALA A 110 -1.35 0.11 -15.01
C ALA A 110 -1.18 -1.31 -15.61
N ASP A 111 -0.35 -1.45 -16.63
CA ASP A 111 -0.09 -2.74 -17.30
C ASP A 111 0.82 -3.70 -16.49
N CYS A 112 1.34 -3.26 -15.34
CA CYS A 112 2.18 -4.08 -14.49
C CYS A 112 1.39 -4.91 -13.48
N PHE A 113 0.13 -4.55 -13.25
CA PHE A 113 -0.73 -5.17 -12.26
C PHE A 113 -2.01 -5.72 -12.91
N VAL A 114 -2.47 -6.87 -12.43
CA VAL A 114 -3.79 -7.40 -12.80
C VAL A 114 -4.84 -6.66 -11.96
N PRO A 115 -5.92 -6.09 -12.55
CA PRO A 115 -6.90 -5.30 -11.79
C PRO A 115 -7.48 -6.03 -10.58
N GLU A 116 -7.70 -7.33 -10.67
CA GLU A 116 -8.21 -8.16 -9.59
C GLU A 116 -7.22 -8.31 -8.43
N ASP A 117 -5.93 -8.09 -8.66
CA ASP A 117 -4.86 -8.15 -7.65
C ASP A 117 -4.59 -6.76 -7.01
N ILE A 118 -5.44 -5.77 -7.29
CA ILE A 118 -5.42 -4.45 -6.66
C ILE A 118 -6.57 -4.39 -5.66
N LEU A 119 -6.25 -4.34 -4.37
CA LEU A 119 -7.23 -4.31 -3.29
C LEU A 119 -7.21 -2.94 -2.60
N GLY A 120 -8.33 -2.26 -2.64
CA GLY A 120 -8.57 -1.02 -1.90
C GLY A 120 -9.33 -1.28 -0.60
N ARG A 121 -9.79 -0.19 0.04
CA ARG A 121 -10.50 -0.24 1.33
C ARG A 121 -11.88 -0.91 1.29
N ASP A 122 -12.47 -1.06 0.10
CA ASP A 122 -13.78 -1.68 -0.06
C ASP A 122 -13.68 -3.17 -0.46
N GLU A 123 -12.51 -3.62 -0.97
CA GLU A 123 -12.25 -5.01 -1.37
C GLU A 123 -11.68 -5.86 -0.22
N ALA A 124 -11.06 -5.21 0.78
CA ALA A 124 -10.50 -5.90 1.94
C ALA A 124 -10.53 -5.00 3.18
N PRO A 125 -10.57 -5.59 4.39
CA PRO A 125 -10.38 -4.82 5.62
C PRO A 125 -9.07 -4.03 5.56
N PRO A 126 -9.07 -2.74 5.99
CA PRO A 126 -7.90 -1.88 5.86
C PRO A 126 -6.74 -2.39 6.73
N LYS A 127 -5.51 -2.20 6.24
CA LYS A 127 -4.28 -2.42 7.02
C LYS A 127 -4.35 -1.66 8.36
N PRO A 128 -3.95 -2.26 9.48
CA PRO A 128 -3.09 -3.44 9.63
C PRO A 128 -3.81 -4.80 9.61
N HIS A 129 -5.10 -4.88 9.27
CA HIS A 129 -5.79 -6.16 9.19
C HIS A 129 -5.19 -7.05 8.08
N PRO A 130 -4.92 -8.37 8.32
CA PRO A 130 -4.23 -9.23 7.35
C PRO A 130 -5.09 -9.67 6.15
N GLY A 131 -6.39 -9.40 6.17
CA GLY A 131 -7.36 -9.93 5.22
C GLY A 131 -7.01 -9.73 3.75
N GLY A 132 -6.48 -8.56 3.38
CA GLY A 132 -6.08 -8.28 2.00
C GLY A 132 -4.93 -9.18 1.53
N LEU A 133 -3.90 -9.37 2.35
CA LEU A 133 -2.79 -10.28 2.02
C LEU A 133 -3.24 -11.74 1.94
N LEU A 134 -4.11 -12.17 2.86
CA LEU A 134 -4.65 -13.53 2.84
C LEU A 134 -5.52 -13.78 1.60
N THR A 135 -6.31 -12.80 1.17
CA THR A 135 -7.08 -12.85 -0.09
C THR A 135 -6.17 -12.99 -1.31
N LEU A 136 -5.07 -12.23 -1.36
CA LEU A 136 -4.10 -12.34 -2.45
C LEU A 136 -3.36 -13.69 -2.43
N ALA A 137 -2.96 -14.19 -1.25
CA ALA A 137 -2.33 -15.50 -1.10
C ALA A 137 -3.23 -16.62 -1.63
N GLU A 138 -4.51 -16.63 -1.22
CA GLU A 138 -5.50 -17.60 -1.68
C GLU A 138 -5.70 -17.51 -3.21
N ARG A 139 -5.90 -16.31 -3.75
CA ARG A 139 -6.07 -16.07 -5.18
C ARG A 139 -4.85 -16.52 -6.01
N TRP A 140 -3.68 -16.38 -5.45
CA TRP A 140 -2.42 -16.77 -6.11
C TRP A 140 -2.06 -18.24 -5.87
N GLY A 141 -2.79 -18.94 -5.00
CA GLY A 141 -2.56 -20.35 -4.68
C GLY A 141 -1.23 -20.59 -3.96
N VAL A 142 -0.85 -19.65 -3.09
CA VAL A 142 0.43 -19.71 -2.35
C VAL A 142 0.21 -19.55 -0.86
N GLU A 143 1.15 -20.04 -0.05
CA GLU A 143 1.17 -19.79 1.39
C GLU A 143 1.48 -18.31 1.66
N PRO A 144 0.88 -17.68 2.67
CA PRO A 144 1.14 -16.28 3.01
C PRO A 144 2.62 -15.94 3.21
N GLY A 145 3.42 -16.87 3.73
CA GLY A 145 4.87 -16.71 3.90
C GLY A 145 5.66 -16.54 2.60
N ALA A 146 5.05 -16.82 1.44
CA ALA A 146 5.64 -16.58 0.12
C ALA A 146 5.38 -15.16 -0.40
N LEU A 147 4.52 -14.37 0.27
CA LEU A 147 4.24 -12.99 -0.08
C LEU A 147 5.26 -12.04 0.54
N VAL A 148 5.55 -10.97 -0.19
CA VAL A 148 6.29 -9.80 0.30
C VAL A 148 5.31 -8.63 0.32
N MET A 149 5.11 -8.01 1.48
CA MET A 149 4.44 -6.72 1.61
C MET A 149 5.48 -5.61 1.67
N VAL A 150 5.45 -4.73 0.69
CA VAL A 150 6.33 -3.55 0.62
C VAL A 150 5.51 -2.33 1.02
N GLY A 151 5.95 -1.62 2.03
CA GLY A 151 5.27 -0.43 2.53
C GLY A 151 6.23 0.56 3.17
N ASP A 152 5.75 1.77 3.43
CA ASP A 152 6.50 2.85 4.08
C ASP A 152 6.03 3.12 5.52
N TYR A 153 4.97 2.42 5.96
CA TYR A 153 4.36 2.69 7.23
C TYR A 153 4.16 1.43 8.08
N ARG A 154 4.03 1.64 9.39
CA ARG A 154 3.84 0.59 10.39
C ARG A 154 2.69 -0.38 10.07
N PHE A 155 1.58 0.14 9.53
CA PHE A 155 0.41 -0.69 9.22
C PHE A 155 0.68 -1.74 8.13
N ASP A 156 1.61 -1.48 7.22
CA ASP A 156 2.03 -2.44 6.19
C ASP A 156 2.74 -3.62 6.82
N LEU A 157 3.67 -3.31 7.73
CA LEU A 157 4.48 -4.30 8.44
C LEU A 157 3.66 -5.13 9.43
N GLU A 158 2.75 -4.47 10.16
CA GLU A 158 1.81 -5.17 11.05
C GLU A 158 0.87 -6.09 10.26
N CYS A 159 0.39 -5.64 9.10
CA CYS A 159 -0.42 -6.44 8.18
C CYS A 159 0.35 -7.67 7.68
N ALA A 160 1.60 -7.47 7.22
CA ALA A 160 2.49 -8.56 6.80
C ALA A 160 2.67 -9.58 7.92
N ARG A 161 3.05 -9.12 9.10
CA ARG A 161 3.27 -9.99 10.27
C ARG A 161 2.01 -10.76 10.67
N ALA A 162 0.85 -10.09 10.70
CA ALA A 162 -0.42 -10.73 11.05
C ALA A 162 -0.87 -11.76 10.01
N ALA A 163 -0.51 -11.58 8.74
CA ALA A 163 -0.76 -12.56 7.68
C ALA A 163 0.26 -13.70 7.65
N GLY A 164 1.40 -13.57 8.30
CA GLY A 164 2.55 -14.48 8.15
C GLY A 164 3.35 -14.25 6.87
N ALA A 165 3.20 -13.08 6.23
CA ALA A 165 3.94 -12.63 5.07
C ALA A 165 5.26 -11.95 5.48
N GLN A 166 6.11 -11.65 4.49
CA GLN A 166 7.39 -10.97 4.69
C GLN A 166 7.19 -9.46 4.60
N GLY A 167 7.64 -8.70 5.59
CA GLY A 167 7.53 -7.25 5.64
C GLY A 167 8.78 -6.54 5.13
N VAL A 168 8.63 -5.63 4.18
CA VAL A 168 9.70 -4.79 3.64
C VAL A 168 9.35 -3.32 3.86
N LEU A 169 10.20 -2.63 4.62
CA LEU A 169 10.09 -1.19 4.82
C LEU A 169 10.89 -0.44 3.76
N VAL A 170 10.26 0.53 3.08
CA VAL A 170 10.91 1.41 2.10
C VAL A 170 10.61 2.88 2.36
N ASN A 171 11.35 3.75 1.66
CA ASN A 171 11.15 5.21 1.62
C ASN A 171 11.30 5.91 2.98
N LEU A 172 11.94 5.25 3.94
CA LEU A 172 12.37 5.85 5.20
C LEU A 172 13.89 5.69 5.35
N PRO A 173 14.62 6.74 5.77
CA PRO A 173 16.06 6.65 5.96
C PRO A 173 16.44 5.69 7.10
N ASP A 174 15.64 5.66 8.16
CA ASP A 174 15.81 4.84 9.34
C ASP A 174 14.61 3.90 9.53
N ASN A 175 14.82 2.78 10.19
CA ASN A 175 13.76 1.83 10.50
C ASN A 175 13.33 1.96 11.97
N PRO A 176 12.18 2.60 12.27
CA PRO A 176 11.66 2.72 13.63
C PRO A 176 10.93 1.46 14.13
N TRP A 177 10.75 0.43 13.29
CA TRP A 177 9.98 -0.80 13.59
C TRP A 177 10.78 -2.06 13.26
N LEU A 178 11.98 -2.17 13.86
CA LEU A 178 12.92 -3.28 13.61
C LEU A 178 12.29 -4.65 13.87
N GLU A 179 11.41 -4.73 14.87
CA GLU A 179 10.72 -5.97 15.24
C GLU A 179 9.65 -6.42 14.26
N LEU A 180 9.20 -5.53 13.37
CA LEU A 180 8.16 -5.80 12.37
C LEU A 180 8.71 -6.00 10.96
N THR A 181 10.02 -5.82 10.76
CA THR A 181 10.63 -5.67 9.44
C THR A 181 11.62 -6.80 9.16
N GLU A 182 11.42 -7.56 8.09
CA GLU A 182 12.40 -8.54 7.61
C GLU A 182 13.48 -7.89 6.76
N TRP A 183 13.13 -6.89 5.94
CA TRP A 183 14.07 -6.12 5.13
C TRP A 183 13.75 -4.62 5.16
N HIS A 184 14.80 -3.82 5.12
CA HIS A 184 14.70 -2.36 5.05
C HIS A 184 15.56 -1.82 3.92
N ALA A 185 15.00 -0.88 3.17
CA ALA A 185 15.70 -0.09 2.17
C ALA A 185 15.27 1.38 2.25
N ARG A 186 16.22 2.29 2.19
CA ARG A 186 15.93 3.74 2.28
C ARG A 186 14.99 4.26 1.19
N ASP A 187 14.92 3.57 0.03
CA ASP A 187 14.05 3.84 -1.11
C ASP A 187 13.89 2.60 -1.98
N CYS A 188 12.99 2.64 -2.97
CA CYS A 188 12.78 1.52 -3.88
C CYS A 188 14.00 1.22 -4.77
N ALA A 189 14.85 2.21 -5.08
CA ALA A 189 16.07 1.98 -5.83
C ALA A 189 17.08 1.15 -5.01
N ALA A 190 17.22 1.45 -3.72
CA ALA A 190 18.03 0.66 -2.80
C ALA A 190 17.48 -0.76 -2.58
N LEU A 191 16.14 -0.92 -2.59
CA LEU A 191 15.51 -2.24 -2.54
C LEU A 191 15.82 -3.04 -3.81
N LEU A 192 15.71 -2.43 -4.98
CA LEU A 192 16.05 -3.05 -6.26
C LEU A 192 17.51 -3.55 -6.26
N ALA A 193 18.45 -2.75 -5.74
CA ALA A 193 19.86 -3.14 -5.62
C ALA A 193 20.08 -4.38 -4.73
N GLN A 194 19.21 -4.64 -3.74
CA GLN A 194 19.27 -5.84 -2.89
C GLN A 194 18.76 -7.11 -3.60
N LEU A 195 18.11 -6.98 -4.74
CA LEU A 195 17.62 -8.12 -5.52
C LEU A 195 18.69 -8.74 -6.41
N GLY A 196 19.83 -8.10 -6.57
CA GLY A 196 20.99 -8.59 -7.33
C GLY A 196 20.84 -8.40 -8.82
#